data_274b70667eed19a8098432bce6304dd8
#
_entry.id   274b70667eed19a8098432bce6304dd8
#
_cell.length_a   1.000
_cell.length_b   1.000
_cell.length_c   1.000
_cell.angle_alpha   90.00
_cell.angle_beta   90.00
_cell.angle_gamma   90.00
#
_symmetry.space_group_name_H-M   'P 1'
#
loop_
_entity.id
_entity.type
_entity.pdbx_description
1 polymer ?
#
loop_
_entity_poly.entity_id
_entity_poly.type
_entity_poly.pdbx_seq_one_letter_code
_entity_poly.pdbx_strand_id
1 'polypeptide(L)'
;MKILNTICLLIVTILFASCDGMLDNIQGYLDEGETVYVGKLVSPYANPGKNRIQLNGTLYYGVTQKQCLIEWKAPDGTNGSKEVSVQREEQLDIFSIILDNLQEGQYDFTFTTMDATGNRSLPTTTQGYVYGDFYEQSLMNRNIAQIEAYKLSLI
;
A
#
# COMPACT_ATOMS: atom_id res chain seq x y z
N MET A 1 -72.39 12.73 -8.43
CA MET A 1 -71.34 12.93 -9.40
C MET A 1 -70.30 13.98 -8.96
N LYS A 2 -70.66 15.14 -8.37
CA LYS A 2 -69.69 16.18 -7.93
C LYS A 2 -68.74 15.71 -6.81
N ILE A 3 -69.26 14.96 -5.82
CA ILE A 3 -68.45 14.46 -4.68
C ILE A 3 -67.40 13.45 -5.14
N LEU A 4 -67.76 12.54 -6.08
CA LEU A 4 -66.83 11.56 -6.63
C LEU A 4 -65.71 12.21 -7.42
N ASN A 5 -66.00 13.28 -8.15
CA ASN A 5 -65.00 14.04 -8.90
C ASN A 5 -64.02 14.81 -7.98
N THR A 6 -64.54 15.31 -6.84
CA THR A 6 -63.71 15.98 -5.84
C THR A 6 -62.75 15.02 -5.11
N ILE A 7 -63.23 13.82 -4.79
CA ILE A 7 -62.44 12.74 -4.19
C ILE A 7 -61.36 12.27 -5.14
N CYS A 8 -61.67 12.09 -6.43
CA CYS A 8 -60.71 11.70 -7.45
C CYS A 8 -59.59 12.76 -7.63
N LEU A 9 -59.98 14.04 -7.63
CA LEU A 9 -59.00 15.15 -7.71
C LEU A 9 -58.09 15.18 -6.51
N LEU A 10 -58.58 14.91 -5.30
CA LEU A 10 -57.82 14.90 -4.05
C LEU A 10 -56.83 13.71 -4.00
N ILE A 11 -57.21 12.57 -4.52
CA ILE A 11 -56.34 11.39 -4.64
C ILE A 11 -55.17 11.66 -5.63
N VAL A 12 -55.48 12.30 -6.77
CA VAL A 12 -54.48 12.64 -7.76
C VAL A 12 -53.45 13.65 -7.21
N THR A 13 -53.88 14.64 -6.41
CA THR A 13 -52.95 15.60 -5.81
C THR A 13 -52.02 14.96 -4.75
N ILE A 14 -52.50 13.95 -4.01
CA ILE A 14 -51.68 13.21 -3.04
C ILE A 14 -50.61 12.35 -3.75
N LEU A 15 -50.91 11.81 -4.92
CA LEU A 15 -49.96 11.01 -5.70
C LEU A 15 -48.77 11.83 -6.25
N PHE A 16 -48.95 13.13 -6.50
CA PHE A 16 -47.89 14.00 -6.93
C PHE A 16 -46.97 14.53 -5.80
N ALA A 17 -47.41 14.43 -4.54
CA ALA A 17 -46.62 14.91 -3.39
C ALA A 17 -45.64 13.84 -2.84
N SER A 18 -45.58 12.63 -3.40
CA SER A 18 -44.82 11.50 -2.83
C SER A 18 -43.43 11.28 -3.41
N CYS A 19 -42.86 12.22 -4.15
CA CYS A 19 -41.62 11.96 -4.88
C CYS A 19 -40.37 12.78 -4.44
N ASP A 20 -40.42 13.54 -3.34
CA ASP A 20 -39.32 14.45 -2.98
C ASP A 20 -38.32 13.92 -1.95
N GLY A 21 -38.34 12.66 -1.57
CA GLY A 21 -37.47 12.22 -0.46
C GLY A 21 -36.45 11.10 -0.77
N MET A 22 -36.41 10.63 -2.03
CA MET A 22 -35.62 9.42 -2.32
C MET A 22 -34.10 9.69 -2.46
N LEU A 23 -33.73 10.92 -2.76
CA LEU A 23 -32.33 11.34 -2.96
C LEU A 23 -31.75 12.10 -1.75
N ASP A 24 -32.57 12.63 -0.83
CA ASP A 24 -32.10 13.41 0.31
C ASP A 24 -31.14 12.62 1.23
N ASN A 25 -31.33 11.31 1.34
CA ASN A 25 -30.47 10.45 2.17
C ASN A 25 -29.09 10.16 1.53
N ILE A 26 -28.93 10.38 0.24
CA ILE A 26 -27.67 10.14 -0.47
C ILE A 26 -27.06 11.43 -1.00
N GLN A 27 -27.74 12.56 -0.83
CA GLN A 27 -27.26 13.86 -1.29
C GLN A 27 -25.86 14.18 -0.75
N GLY A 28 -25.60 13.90 0.52
CA GLY A 28 -24.28 14.09 1.14
C GLY A 28 -23.17 13.29 0.48
N TYR A 29 -23.47 12.09 -0.02
CA TYR A 29 -22.50 11.25 -0.76
C TYR A 29 -22.32 11.73 -2.21
N LEU A 30 -23.33 12.35 -2.78
CA LEU A 30 -23.26 12.91 -4.14
C LEU A 30 -22.50 14.25 -4.15
N ASP A 31 -22.61 15.03 -3.08
CA ASP A 31 -21.95 16.33 -2.94
C ASP A 31 -20.44 16.20 -2.64
N GLU A 32 -20.01 15.10 -2.00
CA GLU A 32 -18.60 14.80 -1.77
C GLU A 32 -17.85 14.32 -3.02
N GLY A 33 -18.60 14.00 -4.11
CA GLY A 33 -18.03 13.47 -5.34
C GLY A 33 -17.56 12.02 -5.25
N GLU A 34 -17.17 11.46 -6.37
CA GLU A 34 -16.65 10.09 -6.43
C GLU A 34 -15.22 10.03 -5.88
N THR A 35 -14.98 9.22 -4.86
CA THR A 35 -13.63 8.96 -4.36
C THR A 35 -12.91 8.01 -5.32
N VAL A 36 -12.00 8.54 -6.12
CA VAL A 36 -11.17 7.74 -7.04
C VAL A 36 -9.95 7.20 -6.29
N TYR A 37 -9.91 5.88 -6.11
CA TYR A 37 -8.75 5.20 -5.54
C TYR A 37 -7.79 4.75 -6.64
N VAL A 38 -6.52 5.04 -6.43
CA VAL A 38 -5.42 4.53 -7.26
C VAL A 38 -5.13 3.08 -6.90
N GLY A 39 -4.64 2.28 -7.85
CA GLY A 39 -4.23 0.89 -7.57
C GLY A 39 -3.09 0.85 -6.54
N LYS A 40 -3.26 0.09 -5.47
CA LYS A 40 -2.28 -0.03 -4.38
C LYS A 40 -1.10 -0.93 -4.75
N LEU A 41 0.00 -0.82 -4.00
CA LEU A 41 1.10 -1.80 -4.04
C LEU A 41 0.60 -3.14 -3.49
N VAL A 42 0.86 -4.23 -4.22
CA VAL A 42 0.41 -5.59 -3.86
C VAL A 42 1.58 -6.41 -3.34
N SER A 43 1.33 -7.20 -2.31
CA SER A 43 2.31 -8.12 -1.70
C SER A 43 3.65 -7.47 -1.40
N PRO A 44 3.70 -6.35 -0.66
CA PRO A 44 4.97 -5.75 -0.29
C PRO A 44 5.77 -6.70 0.61
N TYR A 45 7.08 -6.76 0.38
CA TYR A 45 8.00 -7.49 1.23
C TYR A 45 9.36 -6.78 1.31
N ALA A 46 10.10 -7.05 2.36
CA ALA A 46 11.36 -6.43 2.66
C ALA A 46 12.50 -7.45 2.70
N ASN A 47 13.57 -7.18 1.98
CA ASN A 47 14.81 -7.96 2.03
C ASN A 47 15.82 -7.23 2.93
N PRO A 48 16.29 -7.86 3.99
CA PRO A 48 17.23 -7.25 4.92
C PRO A 48 18.63 -7.09 4.32
N GLY A 49 19.36 -6.05 4.78
CA GLY A 49 20.75 -5.81 4.45
C GLY A 49 21.47 -5.07 5.58
N LYS A 50 22.79 -4.90 5.47
CA LYS A 50 23.56 -4.14 6.45
C LYS A 50 23.33 -2.64 6.28
N ASN A 51 22.74 -2.02 7.31
CA ASN A 51 22.35 -0.60 7.36
C ASN A 51 21.45 -0.15 6.20
N ARG A 52 20.76 -1.10 5.57
CA ARG A 52 19.86 -0.87 4.43
C ARG A 52 18.78 -1.93 4.37
N ILE A 53 17.73 -1.63 3.62
CA ILE A 53 16.67 -2.58 3.34
C ILE A 53 16.19 -2.40 1.91
N GLN A 54 15.93 -3.49 1.22
CA GLN A 54 15.29 -3.46 -0.08
C GLN A 54 13.81 -3.75 0.08
N LEU A 55 12.99 -2.80 -0.34
CA LEU A 55 11.54 -2.90 -0.34
C LEU A 55 11.06 -3.27 -1.72
N ASN A 56 10.24 -4.29 -1.81
CA ASN A 56 9.73 -4.83 -3.05
C ASN A 56 8.22 -4.97 -2.99
N GLY A 57 7.60 -5.09 -4.16
CA GLY A 57 6.17 -5.34 -4.31
C GLY A 57 5.78 -5.36 -5.78
N THR A 58 4.50 -5.52 -6.05
CA THR A 58 3.97 -5.49 -7.41
C THR A 58 2.89 -4.42 -7.56
N LEU A 59 2.89 -3.76 -8.70
CA LEU A 59 1.88 -2.80 -9.11
C LEU A 59 1.02 -3.49 -10.15
N TYR A 60 -0.14 -3.99 -9.72
CA TYR A 60 -0.97 -4.87 -10.54
C TYR A 60 -2.18 -4.16 -11.14
N TYR A 61 -2.81 -3.26 -10.37
CA TYR A 61 -4.07 -2.64 -10.76
C TYR A 61 -3.88 -1.20 -11.21
N GLY A 62 -4.46 -0.90 -12.37
CA GLY A 62 -4.39 0.43 -12.96
C GLY A 62 -2.99 0.78 -13.47
N VAL A 63 -2.91 1.76 -14.34
CA VAL A 63 -1.64 2.27 -14.91
C VAL A 63 -1.43 3.75 -14.57
N THR A 64 -2.23 4.27 -13.65
CA THR A 64 -2.27 5.69 -13.31
C THR A 64 -1.26 6.08 -12.22
N GLN A 65 -0.67 5.09 -11.51
CA GLN A 65 0.31 5.36 -10.46
C GLN A 65 1.53 6.09 -11.03
N LYS A 66 1.90 7.20 -10.41
CA LYS A 66 3.08 8.02 -10.76
C LYS A 66 4.08 8.11 -9.62
N GLN A 67 3.62 7.97 -8.39
CA GLN A 67 4.44 8.08 -7.19
C GLN A 67 4.02 7.02 -6.17
N CYS A 68 4.97 6.62 -5.33
CA CYS A 68 4.75 5.81 -4.15
C CYS A 68 5.36 6.53 -2.95
N LEU A 69 4.53 6.90 -1.99
CA LEU A 69 4.96 7.37 -0.69
C LEU A 69 5.25 6.14 0.18
N ILE A 70 6.46 6.07 0.69
CA ILE A 70 6.91 5.06 1.65
C ILE A 70 7.10 5.77 2.98
N GLU A 71 6.35 5.37 3.97
CA GLU A 71 6.50 5.84 5.34
C GLU A 71 6.99 4.69 6.20
N TRP A 72 7.82 4.97 7.20
CA TRP A 72 8.28 3.93 8.12
C TRP A 72 8.38 4.44 9.55
N LYS A 73 8.23 3.48 10.45
CA LYS A 73 8.54 3.67 11.86
C LYS A 73 9.83 2.89 12.17
N ALA A 74 10.83 3.60 12.69
CA ALA A 74 12.12 3.05 13.05
C ALA A 74 12.08 2.35 14.44
N PRO A 75 13.10 1.54 14.78
CA PRO A 75 13.18 0.84 16.07
C PRO A 75 13.16 1.76 17.28
N ASP A 76 13.70 2.97 17.15
CA ASP A 76 13.71 4.01 18.18
C ASP A 76 12.40 4.80 18.30
N GLY A 77 11.41 4.45 17.47
CA GLY A 77 10.10 5.10 17.40
C GLY A 77 10.06 6.34 16.51
N THR A 78 11.16 6.74 15.87
CA THR A 78 11.16 7.85 14.91
C THR A 78 10.45 7.45 13.62
N ASN A 79 9.83 8.44 12.97
CA ASN A 79 9.17 8.25 11.70
C ASN A 79 10.03 8.83 10.58
N GLY A 80 10.04 8.15 9.45
CA GLY A 80 10.64 8.64 8.22
C GLY A 80 9.71 8.47 7.05
N SER A 81 9.99 9.19 5.96
CA SER A 81 9.23 9.05 4.72
C SER A 81 10.11 9.29 3.50
N LYS A 82 9.73 8.69 2.39
CA LYS A 82 10.37 8.89 1.09
C LYS A 82 9.35 8.75 -0.02
N GLU A 83 9.31 9.72 -0.91
CA GLU A 83 8.56 9.63 -2.16
C GLU A 83 9.43 9.08 -3.27
N VAL A 84 8.88 8.17 -4.06
CA VAL A 84 9.54 7.51 -5.17
C VAL A 84 8.66 7.60 -6.40
N SER A 85 9.24 8.05 -7.51
CA SER A 85 8.55 8.01 -8.80
C SER A 85 8.38 6.56 -9.25
N VAL A 86 7.18 6.26 -9.76
CA VAL A 86 6.81 4.96 -10.28
C VAL A 86 6.56 5.09 -11.78
N GLN A 87 7.24 4.29 -12.56
CA GLN A 87 6.96 4.16 -13.98
C GLN A 87 6.10 2.92 -14.20
N ARG A 88 5.01 3.11 -14.93
CA ARG A 88 4.08 2.05 -15.29
C ARG A 88 4.18 1.82 -16.79
N GLU A 89 4.62 0.64 -17.16
CA GLU A 89 4.81 0.23 -18.56
C GLU A 89 3.79 -0.84 -18.97
N GLU A 90 3.45 -1.73 -18.03
CA GLU A 90 2.56 -2.86 -18.26
C GLU A 90 1.44 -2.94 -17.21
N GLN A 91 0.59 -3.95 -17.34
CA GLN A 91 -0.45 -4.21 -16.33
C GLN A 91 0.14 -4.69 -15.00
N LEU A 92 1.30 -5.32 -15.05
CA LEU A 92 2.03 -5.81 -13.89
C LEU A 92 3.48 -5.31 -13.96
N ASP A 93 3.84 -4.42 -13.04
CA ASP A 93 5.20 -3.91 -12.90
C ASP A 93 5.76 -4.26 -11.53
N ILE A 94 7.06 -4.50 -11.49
CA ILE A 94 7.77 -4.79 -10.25
C ILE A 94 8.23 -3.47 -9.64
N PHE A 95 7.83 -3.26 -8.39
CA PHE A 95 8.34 -2.18 -7.56
C PHE A 95 9.52 -2.68 -6.74
N SER A 96 10.65 -1.98 -6.80
CA SER A 96 11.83 -2.29 -5.99
C SER A 96 12.62 -1.03 -5.68
N ILE A 97 12.93 -0.82 -4.42
CA ILE A 97 13.74 0.32 -3.95
C ILE A 97 14.60 -0.09 -2.77
N ILE A 98 15.79 0.52 -2.68
CA ILE A 98 16.68 0.38 -1.53
C ILE A 98 16.62 1.67 -0.70
N LEU A 99 16.43 1.50 0.60
CA LEU A 99 16.61 2.54 1.61
C LEU A 99 17.92 2.26 2.33
N ASP A 100 18.84 3.22 2.25
CA ASP A 100 20.15 3.16 2.87
C ASP A 100 20.21 4.00 4.16
N ASN A 101 21.30 3.85 4.92
CA ASN A 101 21.59 4.60 6.14
C ASN A 101 20.53 4.43 7.24
N LEU A 102 19.99 3.23 7.33
CA LEU A 102 19.05 2.85 8.38
C LEU A 102 19.79 2.26 9.58
N GLN A 103 19.25 2.52 10.77
CA GLN A 103 19.72 1.90 12.02
C GLN A 103 19.33 0.42 12.03
N GLU A 104 20.10 -0.37 12.76
CA GLU A 104 19.77 -1.77 13.00
C GLU A 104 18.49 -1.92 13.80
N GLY A 105 17.61 -2.82 13.37
CA GLY A 105 16.39 -3.18 14.09
C GLY A 105 15.18 -3.40 13.20
N GLN A 106 14.03 -3.54 13.85
CA GLN A 106 12.73 -3.79 13.21
C GLN A 106 12.11 -2.50 12.73
N TYR A 107 11.60 -2.53 11.51
CA TYR A 107 10.87 -1.43 10.86
C TYR A 107 9.48 -1.87 10.44
N ASP A 108 8.52 -0.96 10.59
CA ASP A 108 7.18 -1.07 9.99
C ASP A 108 7.10 -0.10 8.81
N PHE A 109 6.79 -0.61 7.63
CA PHE A 109 6.68 0.18 6.40
C PHE A 109 5.23 0.27 5.95
N THR A 110 4.84 1.45 5.50
CA THR A 110 3.54 1.73 4.90
C THR A 110 3.74 2.32 3.52
N PHE A 111 3.03 1.81 2.53
CA PHE A 111 3.10 2.25 1.13
C PHE A 111 1.76 2.83 0.71
N THR A 112 1.80 4.01 0.13
CA THR A 112 0.64 4.66 -0.48
C THR A 112 1.01 5.12 -1.88
N THR A 113 0.38 4.59 -2.90
CA THR A 113 0.59 5.02 -4.28
C THR A 113 -0.29 6.23 -4.60
N MET A 114 0.18 7.07 -5.49
CA MET A 114 -0.50 8.29 -5.92
C MET A 114 -0.45 8.42 -7.44
N ASP A 115 -1.48 9.04 -8.01
CA ASP A 115 -1.52 9.42 -9.42
C ASP A 115 -1.06 10.88 -9.64
N ALA A 116 -1.10 11.32 -10.89
CA ALA A 116 -0.72 12.69 -11.25
C ALA A 116 -1.68 13.77 -10.74
N THR A 117 -2.89 13.41 -10.36
CA THR A 117 -3.94 14.32 -9.87
C THR A 117 -3.98 14.38 -8.34
N GLY A 118 -3.16 13.56 -7.65
CA GLY A 118 -3.08 13.52 -6.19
C GLY A 118 -4.03 12.54 -5.53
N ASN A 119 -4.76 11.73 -6.30
CA ASN A 119 -5.55 10.64 -5.73
C ASN A 119 -4.62 9.60 -5.12
N ARG A 120 -5.05 8.99 -4.02
CA ARG A 120 -4.25 8.05 -3.23
C ARG A 120 -4.87 6.66 -3.21
N SER A 121 -4.01 5.64 -3.14
CA SER A 121 -4.45 4.27 -2.87
C SER A 121 -4.78 4.06 -1.41
N LEU A 122 -5.45 2.96 -1.13
CA LEU A 122 -5.43 2.40 0.23
C LEU A 122 -3.99 2.02 0.60
N PRO A 123 -3.57 2.27 1.86
CA PRO A 123 -2.24 1.92 2.31
C PRO A 123 -2.06 0.39 2.38
N THR A 124 -0.83 -0.05 2.12
CA THR A 124 -0.39 -1.44 2.35
C THR A 124 0.85 -1.43 3.22
N THR A 125 1.00 -2.45 4.05
CA THR A 125 2.07 -2.50 5.05
C THR A 125 2.93 -3.74 4.91
N THR A 126 4.19 -3.64 5.33
CA THR A 126 5.08 -4.78 5.54
C THR A 126 6.04 -4.47 6.68
N GLN A 127 6.63 -5.51 7.24
CA GLN A 127 7.68 -5.38 8.23
C GLN A 127 9.01 -5.84 7.64
N GLY A 128 10.10 -5.27 8.15
CA GLY A 128 11.43 -5.67 7.75
C GLY A 128 12.45 -5.45 8.86
N TYR A 129 13.53 -6.19 8.81
CA TYR A 129 14.63 -6.05 9.75
C TYR A 129 15.88 -5.52 9.02
N VAL A 130 16.53 -4.53 9.59
CA VAL A 130 17.80 -3.98 9.10
C VAL A 130 18.92 -4.56 9.95
N TYR A 131 19.88 -5.21 9.33
CA TYR A 131 21.08 -5.69 10.00
C TYR A 131 22.07 -4.55 10.21
N GLY A 132 22.85 -4.67 11.28
CA GLY A 132 23.90 -3.70 11.60
C GLY A 132 25.05 -4.38 12.33
N ASP A 133 25.77 -3.58 13.10
CA ASP A 133 26.99 -4.04 13.77
C ASP A 133 26.72 -5.03 14.91
N PHE A 134 25.56 -4.96 15.58
CA PHE A 134 25.20 -5.95 16.60
C PHE A 134 24.98 -7.33 16.00
N TYR A 135 24.27 -7.38 14.89
CA TYR A 135 24.06 -8.63 14.18
C TYR A 135 25.39 -9.20 13.66
N GLU A 136 26.23 -8.36 13.06
CA GLU A 136 27.54 -8.77 12.55
C GLU A 136 28.42 -9.37 13.67
N GLN A 137 28.47 -8.74 14.84
CA GLN A 137 29.22 -9.23 16.01
C GLN A 137 28.63 -10.52 16.59
N SER A 138 27.34 -10.76 16.40
CA SER A 138 26.70 -11.98 16.86
C SER A 138 26.98 -13.21 15.97
N LEU A 139 27.47 -12.96 14.73
CA LEU A 139 27.80 -14.04 13.80
C LEU A 139 29.09 -14.72 14.25
N MET A 140 28.97 -15.97 14.69
CA MET A 140 30.13 -16.81 14.95
C MET A 140 30.53 -17.59 13.72
N ASN A 141 31.81 -17.53 13.36
CA ASN A 141 32.34 -18.43 12.34
C ASN A 141 32.17 -19.89 12.79
N ARG A 142 31.76 -20.76 11.87
CA ARG A 142 31.73 -22.20 12.15
C ARG A 142 33.14 -22.64 12.54
N ASN A 143 33.27 -23.27 13.72
CA ASN A 143 34.48 -23.97 14.07
C ASN A 143 34.69 -25.12 13.09
N ILE A 144 35.75 -25.06 12.30
CA ILE A 144 36.18 -26.18 11.47
C ILE A 144 36.88 -27.15 12.43
N ALA A 145 36.15 -28.18 12.89
CA ALA A 145 36.65 -29.15 13.86
C ALA A 145 37.74 -30.08 13.25
N GLN A 146 37.69 -30.31 11.93
CA GLN A 146 38.67 -31.14 11.23
C GLN A 146 38.68 -30.87 9.74
N ILE A 147 39.90 -30.71 9.17
CA ILE A 147 40.14 -30.71 7.73
C ILE A 147 40.89 -31.97 7.41
N GLU A 148 40.25 -32.97 6.79
CA GLU A 148 40.92 -34.15 6.25
C GLU A 148 41.43 -33.80 4.83
N ALA A 149 42.74 -33.72 4.69
CA ALA A 149 43.36 -33.61 3.39
C ALA A 149 43.40 -35.01 2.75
N TYR A 150 42.54 -35.30 1.80
CA TYR A 150 42.64 -36.48 0.96
C TYR A 150 43.87 -36.32 0.05
N LYS A 151 44.91 -37.10 0.38
CA LYS A 151 46.07 -37.24 -0.50
C LYS A 151 45.63 -38.09 -1.71
N LEU A 152 45.40 -37.46 -2.85
CA LEU A 152 45.24 -38.20 -4.10
C LEU A 152 46.58 -38.85 -4.42
N SER A 153 46.68 -40.15 -4.24
CA SER A 153 47.80 -40.93 -4.79
C SER A 153 47.49 -41.20 -6.25
N LEU A 154 48.19 -40.48 -7.11
CA LEU A 154 48.25 -40.80 -8.55
C LEU A 154 49.00 -42.14 -8.67
N ILE A 155 48.32 -43.19 -9.12
CA ILE A 155 48.89 -44.41 -9.65
C ILE A 155 49.05 -44.23 -11.16
#